data_9c40a22e365f467dea891fd51acde1ba
#
_entry.id   9c40a22e365f467dea891fd51acde1ba
#
_cell.length_a   1.000
_cell.length_b   1.000
_cell.length_c   1.000
_cell.angle_alpha   90.00
_cell.angle_beta   90.00
_cell.angle_gamma   90.00
#
_symmetry.space_group_name_H-M   'P 1'
#
loop_
_entity.id
_entity.type
_entity.pdbx_description
1 polymer ?
#
loop_
_entity_poly.entity_id
_entity_poly.type
_entity_poly.pdbx_seq_one_letter_code
_entity_poly.pdbx_strand_id
1 'polypeptide(L)'
;NGTAIGEGALAIGLCATAHGVNSPALGIFANAYGNNTIAIGTAANAAIPNSDNSYDYGATAIGASARAANRNSTAIGRSSYAGVASVGIGNNANASGQRSIALGNGTKALNQGSIAIGVLTEASEDGAIAVGRLSVANQENSTVLGDKAKATGSNSTAIGAASQATGNG
;
A
#
# COMPACT_ATOMS: atom_id res chain seq x y z
N ASN A 1 0.07 23.74 -16.67
CA ASN A 1 1.53 23.68 -16.58
C ASN A 1 1.91 22.87 -15.35
N GLY A 2 2.99 22.09 -15.45
CA GLY A 2 3.59 21.40 -14.29
C GLY A 2 4.39 22.39 -13.44
N THR A 3 4.50 22.13 -12.13
CA THR A 3 5.25 22.97 -11.18
C THR A 3 6.33 22.13 -10.49
N ALA A 4 7.62 22.45 -10.72
CA ALA A 4 8.76 21.84 -10.04
C ALA A 4 9.35 22.89 -9.08
N ILE A 5 9.48 22.57 -7.79
CA ILE A 5 9.90 23.50 -6.73
C ILE A 5 11.22 23.06 -6.09
N GLY A 6 11.37 21.77 -5.76
CA GLY A 6 12.55 21.23 -5.10
C GLY A 6 13.78 21.18 -6.02
N GLU A 7 14.98 21.18 -5.45
CA GLU A 7 16.21 20.95 -6.19
C GLU A 7 16.19 19.55 -6.84
N GLY A 8 16.51 19.45 -8.14
CA GLY A 8 16.42 18.20 -8.89
C GLY A 8 15.01 17.67 -9.11
N ALA A 9 13.97 18.46 -8.82
CA ALA A 9 12.58 18.09 -9.07
C ALA A 9 12.23 18.13 -10.57
N LEU A 10 11.36 17.21 -11.01
CA LEU A 10 10.89 17.10 -12.38
C LEU A 10 9.37 16.98 -12.43
N ALA A 11 8.66 17.96 -13.02
CA ALA A 11 7.21 17.94 -13.18
C ALA A 11 6.82 17.89 -14.66
N ILE A 12 6.24 16.78 -15.11
CA ILE A 12 5.77 16.58 -16.50
C ILE A 12 4.29 16.21 -16.49
N GLY A 13 3.46 17.07 -17.03
CA GLY A 13 2.02 16.86 -17.13
C GLY A 13 1.21 18.09 -16.73
N LEU A 14 -0.06 18.13 -17.14
CA LEU A 14 -0.97 19.19 -16.73
C LEU A 14 -1.19 19.13 -15.20
N CYS A 15 -0.91 20.23 -14.50
CA CYS A 15 -1.01 20.35 -13.04
C CYS A 15 -0.18 19.28 -12.28
N ALA A 16 0.90 18.77 -12.88
CA ALA A 16 1.85 17.94 -12.14
C ALA A 16 2.62 18.81 -11.13
N THR A 17 2.82 18.34 -9.91
CA THR A 17 3.55 19.05 -8.85
C THR A 17 4.68 18.22 -8.29
N ALA A 18 5.92 18.68 -8.43
CA ALA A 18 7.12 18.08 -7.84
C ALA A 18 7.68 19.07 -6.80
N HIS A 19 7.34 18.87 -5.53
CA HIS A 19 7.65 19.82 -4.46
C HIS A 19 8.95 19.49 -3.73
N GLY A 20 9.21 18.21 -3.50
CA GLY A 20 10.39 17.78 -2.74
C GLY A 20 11.69 17.76 -3.56
N VAL A 21 12.82 17.69 -2.85
CA VAL A 21 14.14 17.51 -3.46
C VAL A 21 14.22 16.14 -4.13
N ASN A 22 14.76 16.08 -5.36
CA ASN A 22 14.86 14.85 -6.16
C ASN A 22 13.53 14.10 -6.33
N SER A 23 12.44 14.83 -6.53
CA SER A 23 11.10 14.24 -6.62
C SER A 23 10.51 14.38 -8.02
N PRO A 24 10.46 13.31 -8.84
CA PRO A 24 9.76 13.34 -10.11
C PRO A 24 8.24 13.14 -9.94
N ALA A 25 7.46 13.98 -10.66
CA ALA A 25 6.01 13.87 -10.81
C ALA A 25 5.67 13.83 -12.31
N LEU A 26 5.25 12.68 -12.82
CA LEU A 26 4.96 12.45 -14.23
C LEU A 26 3.50 11.99 -14.42
N GLY A 27 2.69 12.84 -15.02
CA GLY A 27 1.29 12.57 -15.32
C GLY A 27 0.38 13.76 -15.00
N ILE A 28 -0.82 13.75 -15.54
CA ILE A 28 -1.83 14.77 -15.24
C ILE A 28 -2.20 14.69 -13.76
N PHE A 29 -2.10 15.80 -13.02
CA PHE A 29 -2.32 15.88 -11.58
C PHE A 29 -1.44 14.94 -10.73
N ALA A 30 -0.29 14.50 -11.25
CA ALA A 30 0.67 13.74 -10.45
C ALA A 30 1.33 14.65 -9.40
N ASN A 31 1.46 14.19 -8.15
CA ASN A 31 2.00 15.00 -7.06
C ASN A 31 3.07 14.23 -6.28
N ALA A 32 4.30 14.74 -6.26
CA ALA A 32 5.42 14.26 -5.47
C ALA A 32 5.79 15.33 -4.43
N TYR A 33 5.28 15.21 -3.20
CA TYR A 33 5.41 16.26 -2.19
C TYR A 33 6.69 16.14 -1.36
N GLY A 34 7.05 14.96 -0.93
CA GLY A 34 8.21 14.75 -0.07
C GLY A 34 9.54 14.63 -0.82
N ASN A 35 10.64 14.67 -0.08
CA ASN A 35 11.97 14.47 -0.66
C ASN A 35 12.19 13.01 -1.09
N ASN A 36 12.88 12.80 -2.20
CA ASN A 36 13.17 11.50 -2.78
C ASN A 36 11.89 10.67 -3.03
N THR A 37 10.81 11.33 -3.46
CA THR A 37 9.53 10.68 -3.76
C THR A 37 9.31 10.55 -5.26
N ILE A 38 8.56 9.54 -5.67
CA ILE A 38 8.23 9.28 -7.06
C ILE A 38 6.72 9.22 -7.23
N ALA A 39 6.15 10.05 -8.11
CA ALA A 39 4.74 10.01 -8.48
C ALA A 39 4.60 9.87 -10.00
N ILE A 40 4.16 8.72 -10.48
CA ILE A 40 4.01 8.43 -11.91
C ILE A 40 2.60 7.91 -12.20
N GLY A 41 1.87 8.63 -13.03
CA GLY A 41 0.50 8.30 -13.44
C GLY A 41 -0.49 9.43 -13.19
N THR A 42 -1.63 9.39 -13.86
CA THR A 42 -2.70 10.38 -13.64
C THR A 42 -3.17 10.35 -12.19
N ALA A 43 -3.13 11.50 -11.52
CA ALA A 43 -3.49 11.65 -10.11
C ALA A 43 -2.72 10.73 -9.14
N ALA A 44 -1.50 10.29 -9.50
CA ALA A 44 -0.61 9.59 -8.59
C ALA A 44 -0.11 10.56 -7.51
N ASN A 45 -0.13 10.13 -6.22
CA ASN A 45 0.27 10.96 -5.09
C ASN A 45 1.30 10.25 -4.23
N ALA A 46 2.47 10.85 -4.06
CA ALA A 46 3.56 10.35 -3.22
C ALA A 46 3.88 11.34 -2.09
N ALA A 47 3.96 10.83 -0.86
CA ALA A 47 4.21 11.57 0.39
C ALA A 47 3.25 12.76 0.56
N ILE A 48 2.00 12.46 0.91
CA ILE A 48 0.96 13.49 1.09
C ILE A 48 1.33 14.35 2.31
N PRO A 49 1.14 15.70 2.25
CA PRO A 49 1.43 16.57 3.37
C PRO A 49 0.70 16.13 4.65
N ASN A 50 1.41 16.11 5.75
CA ASN A 50 0.84 15.87 7.08
C ASN A 50 0.03 17.10 7.57
N SER A 51 -0.68 16.95 8.68
CA SER A 51 -1.50 18.02 9.27
C SER A 51 -0.70 19.26 9.68
N ASP A 52 0.60 19.12 9.90
CA ASP A 52 1.55 20.20 10.24
C ASP A 52 2.26 20.80 8.99
N ASN A 53 1.80 20.44 7.78
CA ASN A 53 2.44 20.76 6.50
C ASN A 53 3.87 20.21 6.34
N SER A 54 4.31 19.29 7.18
CA SER A 54 5.53 18.53 6.92
C SER A 54 5.30 17.48 5.83
N TYR A 55 6.35 17.14 5.10
CA TYR A 55 6.28 16.16 4.01
C TYR A 55 7.09 14.93 4.39
N ASP A 56 6.47 13.78 4.25
CA ASP A 56 7.16 12.50 4.37
C ASP A 56 8.16 12.31 3.21
N TYR A 57 9.08 11.39 3.34
CA TYR A 57 10.14 11.12 2.36
C TYR A 57 10.15 9.66 1.91
N GLY A 58 10.78 9.40 0.77
CA GLY A 58 11.01 8.06 0.25
C GLY A 58 9.74 7.32 -0.19
N ALA A 59 8.67 8.04 -0.54
CA ALA A 59 7.43 7.43 -1.00
C ALA A 59 7.45 7.21 -2.52
N THR A 60 6.87 6.10 -2.98
CA THR A 60 6.75 5.77 -4.41
C THR A 60 5.31 5.45 -4.76
N ALA A 61 4.68 6.24 -5.63
CA ALA A 61 3.34 6.03 -6.15
C ALA A 61 3.39 5.88 -7.69
N ILE A 62 3.10 4.69 -8.21
CA ILE A 62 3.12 4.41 -9.64
C ILE A 62 1.79 3.79 -10.09
N GLY A 63 1.07 4.48 -10.94
CA GLY A 63 -0.23 4.07 -11.46
C GLY A 63 -1.29 5.16 -11.35
N ALA A 64 -2.34 5.08 -12.15
CA ALA A 64 -3.44 6.03 -12.06
C ALA A 64 -4.09 5.97 -10.68
N SER A 65 -4.18 7.11 -10.00
CA SER A 65 -4.70 7.25 -8.63
C SER A 65 -3.97 6.40 -7.57
N ALA A 66 -2.73 5.98 -7.85
CA ALA A 66 -1.88 5.34 -6.85
C ALA A 66 -1.55 6.32 -5.72
N ARG A 67 -1.57 5.86 -4.47
CA ARG A 67 -1.37 6.71 -3.30
C ARG A 67 -0.40 6.09 -2.31
N ALA A 68 0.84 6.52 -2.34
CA ALA A 68 1.84 6.25 -1.31
C ALA A 68 1.73 7.38 -0.26
N ALA A 69 0.94 7.15 0.79
CA ALA A 69 0.42 8.23 1.64
C ALA A 69 1.46 8.80 2.59
N ASN A 70 2.44 8.00 3.01
CA ASN A 70 3.36 8.36 4.08
C ASN A 70 4.80 7.94 3.76
N ARG A 71 5.72 8.22 4.72
CA ARG A 71 7.15 7.91 4.58
C ARG A 71 7.41 6.43 4.26
N ASN A 72 8.39 6.22 3.38
CA ASN A 72 8.87 4.89 2.99
C ASN A 72 7.75 3.95 2.49
N SER A 73 6.67 4.52 1.94
CA SER A 73 5.57 3.75 1.40
C SER A 73 5.73 3.49 -0.10
N THR A 74 5.27 2.35 -0.57
CA THR A 74 5.30 1.98 -1.99
C THR A 74 3.91 1.54 -2.44
N ALA A 75 3.29 2.30 -3.33
CA ALA A 75 2.00 2.00 -3.93
C ALA A 75 2.15 1.88 -5.46
N ILE A 76 2.00 0.67 -5.99
CA ILE A 76 2.15 0.39 -7.43
C ILE A 76 0.90 -0.30 -7.96
N GLY A 77 0.27 0.33 -8.93
CA GLY A 77 -0.98 -0.15 -9.55
C GLY A 77 -2.09 0.88 -9.49
N ARG A 78 -3.10 0.74 -10.34
CA ARG A 78 -4.24 1.66 -10.36
C ARG A 78 -4.98 1.60 -9.01
N SER A 79 -5.21 2.77 -8.41
CA SER A 79 -5.90 2.91 -7.12
C SER A 79 -5.26 2.12 -5.97
N SER A 80 -3.96 1.80 -6.08
CA SER A 80 -3.22 1.16 -4.98
C SER A 80 -3.00 2.15 -3.84
N TYR A 81 -2.96 1.65 -2.62
CA TYR A 81 -2.72 2.44 -1.41
C TYR A 81 -1.63 1.83 -0.54
N ALA A 82 -0.74 2.67 -0.01
CA ALA A 82 0.26 2.27 0.96
C ALA A 82 0.36 3.32 2.08
N GLY A 83 0.24 2.89 3.32
CA GLY A 83 0.41 3.70 4.54
C GLY A 83 1.89 3.81 4.97
N VAL A 84 2.15 4.02 6.26
CA VAL A 84 3.50 4.21 6.80
C VAL A 84 4.36 2.96 6.62
N ALA A 85 5.49 3.08 5.92
CA ALA A 85 6.45 2.00 5.69
C ALA A 85 5.82 0.72 5.12
N SER A 86 4.74 0.85 4.36
CA SER A 86 3.99 -0.28 3.82
C SER A 86 4.14 -0.43 2.30
N VAL A 87 3.77 -1.59 1.77
CA VAL A 87 3.86 -1.94 0.36
C VAL A 87 2.51 -2.41 -0.16
N GLY A 88 1.91 -1.64 -1.07
CA GLY A 88 0.66 -1.97 -1.76
C GLY A 88 0.89 -2.11 -3.26
N ILE A 89 0.94 -3.32 -3.78
CA ILE A 89 1.20 -3.59 -5.21
C ILE A 89 0.05 -4.40 -5.82
N GLY A 90 -0.58 -3.82 -6.82
CA GLY A 90 -1.71 -4.40 -7.54
C GLY A 90 -2.85 -3.41 -7.73
N ASN A 91 -3.78 -3.72 -8.63
CA ASN A 91 -4.97 -2.92 -8.81
C ASN A 91 -5.82 -2.96 -7.53
N ASN A 92 -6.17 -1.80 -6.97
CA ASN A 92 -6.90 -1.68 -5.71
C ASN A 92 -6.25 -2.42 -4.51
N ALA A 93 -4.94 -2.64 -4.54
CA ALA A 93 -4.23 -3.17 -3.37
C ALA A 93 -4.24 -2.13 -2.25
N ASN A 94 -4.57 -2.54 -1.03
CA ASN A 94 -4.65 -1.67 0.14
C ASN A 94 -3.77 -2.19 1.29
N ALA A 95 -2.62 -1.55 1.48
CA ALA A 95 -1.71 -1.76 2.60
C ALA A 95 -1.80 -0.56 3.56
N SER A 96 -2.93 -0.42 4.28
CA SER A 96 -3.17 0.71 5.19
C SER A 96 -2.53 0.54 6.56
N GLY A 97 -2.24 -0.67 6.96
CA GLY A 97 -1.53 -0.95 8.20
C GLY A 97 -0.09 -0.44 8.18
N GLN A 98 0.44 -0.01 9.31
CA GLN A 98 1.84 0.35 9.41
C GLN A 98 2.72 -0.89 9.18
N ARG A 99 3.75 -0.80 8.33
CA ARG A 99 4.63 -1.91 7.96
C ARG A 99 3.89 -3.12 7.36
N SER A 100 2.75 -2.88 6.74
CA SER A 100 1.94 -3.94 6.12
C SER A 100 2.34 -4.18 4.66
N ILE A 101 2.00 -5.36 4.14
CA ILE A 101 2.25 -5.76 2.75
C ILE A 101 0.96 -6.27 2.11
N ALA A 102 0.53 -5.64 1.02
CA ALA A 102 -0.61 -6.08 0.22
C ALA A 102 -0.17 -6.28 -1.24
N LEU A 103 -0.06 -7.53 -1.68
CA LEU A 103 0.37 -7.89 -3.04
C LEU A 103 -0.72 -8.64 -3.79
N GLY A 104 -1.30 -8.00 -4.79
CA GLY A 104 -2.31 -8.59 -5.66
C GLY A 104 -3.52 -7.70 -5.91
N ASN A 105 -4.41 -8.13 -6.79
CA ASN A 105 -5.63 -7.39 -7.12
C ASN A 105 -6.63 -7.44 -5.96
N GLY A 106 -7.08 -6.28 -5.50
CA GLY A 106 -8.08 -6.15 -4.42
C GLY A 106 -7.63 -6.70 -3.06
N THR A 107 -6.33 -6.84 -2.86
CA THR A 107 -5.72 -7.39 -1.64
C THR A 107 -5.76 -6.35 -0.52
N LYS A 108 -5.97 -6.79 0.72
CA LYS A 108 -6.07 -5.90 1.89
C LYS A 108 -5.16 -6.36 3.03
N ALA A 109 -4.27 -5.49 3.47
CA ALA A 109 -3.44 -5.63 4.67
C ALA A 109 -3.70 -4.38 5.53
N LEU A 110 -4.57 -4.49 6.54
CA LEU A 110 -5.23 -3.34 7.15
C LEU A 110 -4.59 -2.87 8.45
N ASN A 111 -3.97 -3.77 9.21
CA ASN A 111 -3.40 -3.46 10.51
C ASN A 111 -1.88 -3.67 10.56
N GLN A 112 -1.27 -3.31 11.69
CA GLN A 112 0.17 -3.29 11.84
C GLN A 112 0.82 -4.65 11.56
N GLY A 113 1.85 -4.65 10.70
CA GLY A 113 2.60 -5.86 10.38
C GLY A 113 1.81 -6.92 9.62
N SER A 114 0.58 -6.63 9.17
CA SER A 114 -0.22 -7.58 8.42
C SER A 114 0.34 -7.83 7.01
N ILE A 115 0.21 -9.06 6.53
CA ILE A 115 0.69 -9.48 5.20
C ILE A 115 -0.45 -10.16 4.44
N ALA A 116 -0.82 -9.63 3.29
CA ALA A 116 -1.82 -10.21 2.41
C ALA A 116 -1.25 -10.37 0.99
N ILE A 117 -1.22 -11.60 0.47
CA ILE A 117 -0.66 -11.93 -0.84
C ILE A 117 -1.63 -12.81 -1.62
N GLY A 118 -2.09 -12.33 -2.77
CA GLY A 118 -3.02 -13.06 -3.64
C GLY A 118 -4.06 -12.16 -4.28
N VAL A 119 -5.14 -12.71 -4.77
CA VAL A 119 -6.27 -11.97 -5.31
C VAL A 119 -7.41 -11.96 -4.31
N LEU A 120 -7.92 -10.77 -3.95
CA LEU A 120 -9.01 -10.60 -2.98
C LEU A 120 -8.69 -11.25 -1.61
N THR A 121 -7.43 -11.20 -1.23
CA THR A 121 -6.90 -11.74 0.03
C THR A 121 -7.02 -10.67 1.12
N GLU A 122 -7.32 -11.07 2.36
CA GLU A 122 -7.50 -10.14 3.46
C GLU A 122 -6.74 -10.61 4.72
N ALA A 123 -5.87 -9.71 5.23
CA ALA A 123 -5.23 -9.79 6.54
C ALA A 123 -5.61 -8.52 7.30
N SER A 124 -6.56 -8.60 8.24
CA SER A 124 -7.23 -7.43 8.80
C SER A 124 -6.84 -7.09 10.23
N GLU A 125 -6.03 -7.93 10.89
CA GLU A 125 -5.60 -7.70 12.28
C GLU A 125 -4.07 -7.66 12.41
N ASP A 126 -3.57 -7.22 13.57
CA ASP A 126 -2.15 -7.09 13.84
C ASP A 126 -1.42 -8.42 13.69
N GLY A 127 -0.31 -8.40 12.94
CA GLY A 127 0.49 -9.60 12.67
C GLY A 127 -0.22 -10.70 11.86
N ALA A 128 -1.42 -10.43 11.34
CA ALA A 128 -2.15 -11.42 10.54
C ALA A 128 -1.45 -11.68 9.18
N ILE A 129 -1.35 -12.93 8.76
CA ILE A 129 -0.73 -13.35 7.51
C ILE A 129 -1.75 -14.13 6.66
N ALA A 130 -2.07 -13.65 5.47
CA ALA A 130 -2.94 -14.34 4.53
C ALA A 130 -2.26 -14.47 3.16
N VAL A 131 -2.05 -15.71 2.71
CA VAL A 131 -1.44 -16.01 1.41
C VAL A 131 -2.33 -17.00 0.65
N GLY A 132 -2.81 -16.56 -0.52
CA GLY A 132 -3.70 -17.35 -1.36
C GLY A 132 -4.89 -16.54 -1.86
N ARG A 133 -5.50 -16.95 -2.98
CA ARG A 133 -6.69 -16.29 -3.52
C ARG A 133 -7.87 -16.44 -2.55
N LEU A 134 -8.55 -15.33 -2.23
CA LEU A 134 -9.72 -15.31 -1.34
C LEU A 134 -9.43 -15.85 0.08
N SER A 135 -8.17 -15.88 0.49
CA SER A 135 -7.81 -16.29 1.85
C SER A 135 -8.05 -15.16 2.86
N VAL A 136 -8.41 -15.50 4.09
CA VAL A 136 -8.81 -14.55 5.14
C VAL A 136 -8.16 -14.88 6.47
N ALA A 137 -7.31 -13.98 6.96
CA ALA A 137 -6.73 -13.99 8.30
C ALA A 137 -7.27 -12.75 9.04
N ASN A 138 -8.32 -12.92 9.85
CA ASN A 138 -9.07 -11.82 10.45
C ASN A 138 -8.99 -11.78 11.98
N GLN A 139 -7.94 -12.38 12.54
CA GLN A 139 -7.65 -12.32 13.95
C GLN A 139 -6.15 -12.08 14.18
N GLU A 140 -5.82 -11.54 15.34
CA GLU A 140 -4.45 -11.21 15.73
C GLU A 140 -3.53 -12.44 15.61
N ASN A 141 -2.37 -12.24 14.96
CA ASN A 141 -1.36 -13.27 14.72
C ASN A 141 -1.88 -14.53 14.01
N SER A 142 -3.03 -14.48 13.36
CA SER A 142 -3.54 -15.60 12.57
C SER A 142 -2.76 -15.80 11.27
N THR A 143 -2.54 -17.05 10.87
CA THR A 143 -1.79 -17.40 9.66
C THR A 143 -2.62 -18.25 8.71
N VAL A 144 -2.71 -17.83 7.46
CA VAL A 144 -3.45 -18.54 6.41
C VAL A 144 -2.55 -18.78 5.20
N LEU A 145 -2.50 -20.02 4.73
CA LEU A 145 -1.82 -20.39 3.48
C LEU A 145 -2.69 -21.34 2.66
N GLY A 146 -3.32 -20.85 1.62
CA GLY A 146 -4.14 -21.67 0.73
C GLY A 146 -5.27 -20.89 0.04
N ASP A 147 -5.76 -21.39 -1.09
CA ASP A 147 -6.92 -20.85 -1.78
C ASP A 147 -8.18 -20.96 -0.89
N LYS A 148 -8.88 -19.85 -0.64
CA LYS A 148 -10.09 -19.77 0.20
C LYS A 148 -9.91 -20.29 1.64
N ALA A 149 -8.69 -20.42 2.13
CA ALA A 149 -8.44 -20.81 3.50
C ALA A 149 -8.80 -19.66 4.47
N LYS A 150 -9.18 -19.99 5.71
CA LYS A 150 -9.62 -19.01 6.72
C LYS A 150 -9.07 -19.34 8.10
N ALA A 151 -8.54 -18.35 8.78
CA ALA A 151 -8.19 -18.43 10.21
C ALA A 151 -8.99 -17.34 10.95
N THR A 152 -9.91 -17.76 11.80
CA THR A 152 -10.84 -16.88 12.53
C THR A 152 -10.67 -16.96 14.05
N GLY A 153 -9.66 -17.68 14.53
CA GLY A 153 -9.21 -17.65 15.91
C GLY A 153 -7.88 -16.92 16.05
N SER A 154 -7.64 -16.24 17.17
CA SER A 154 -6.35 -15.59 17.45
C SER A 154 -5.24 -16.64 17.56
N ASN A 155 -4.05 -16.33 17.03
CA ASN A 155 -2.90 -17.23 16.93
C ASN A 155 -3.17 -18.54 16.14
N SER A 156 -4.30 -18.63 15.43
CA SER A 156 -4.67 -19.85 14.69
C SER A 156 -3.96 -19.95 13.34
N THR A 157 -3.72 -21.18 12.88
CA THR A 157 -3.04 -21.45 11.61
C THR A 157 -3.88 -22.37 10.73
N ALA A 158 -4.22 -21.91 9.52
CA ALA A 158 -4.94 -22.66 8.50
C ALA A 158 -4.07 -22.87 7.27
N ILE A 159 -3.66 -24.10 6.96
CA ILE A 159 -2.84 -24.45 5.81
C ILE A 159 -3.57 -25.45 4.92
N GLY A 160 -3.62 -25.14 3.62
CA GLY A 160 -4.29 -25.95 2.61
C GLY A 160 -5.51 -25.26 2.01
N ALA A 161 -5.91 -25.64 0.80
CA ALA A 161 -7.08 -25.06 0.14
C ALA A 161 -8.34 -25.29 0.95
N ALA A 162 -9.16 -24.25 1.13
CA ALA A 162 -10.39 -24.23 1.89
C ALA A 162 -10.25 -24.70 3.37
N SER A 163 -9.03 -24.76 3.91
CA SER A 163 -8.81 -25.08 5.33
C SER A 163 -9.41 -24.01 6.24
N GLN A 164 -9.82 -24.41 7.42
CA GLN A 164 -10.39 -23.50 8.43
C GLN A 164 -9.78 -23.76 9.82
N ALA A 165 -9.36 -22.67 10.47
CA ALA A 165 -8.90 -22.70 11.86
C ALA A 165 -9.76 -21.69 12.65
N THR A 166 -10.59 -22.20 13.56
CA THR A 166 -11.60 -21.41 14.29
C THR A 166 -11.31 -21.29 15.78
N GLY A 167 -10.49 -22.17 16.31
CA GLY A 167 -10.05 -22.14 17.71
C GLY A 167 -8.87 -21.20 17.91
N ASN A 168 -8.73 -20.65 19.12
CA ASN A 168 -7.51 -19.95 19.51
C ASN A 168 -6.36 -20.97 19.66
N GLY A 169 -5.24 -20.67 19.01
CA GLY A 169 -4.05 -21.53 19.01
C GLY A 169 -3.06 -21.20 20.09
#